data_f1195fb5faf729d4cdf517ec326b27fe
#
_entry.id   f1195fb5faf729d4cdf517ec326b27fe
#
_cell.length_a   1.000
_cell.length_b   1.000
_cell.length_c   1.000
_cell.angle_alpha   90.00
_cell.angle_beta   90.00
_cell.angle_gamma   90.00
#
_symmetry.space_group_name_H-M   'P 1'
#
loop_
_entity.id
_entity.type
_entity.pdbx_description
1 polymer ?
#
loop_
_entity_poly.entity_id
_entity_poly.type
_entity_poly.pdbx_seq_one_letter_code
_entity_poly.pdbx_strand_id
1 'polypeptide(L)'
;MGIREAVYRLLDLLEAHIPSFRSAPDMAPRQFAAAGLMRSCALLRGVLVLEDANLAHLAGILARQHWETWLISLHVILRGDEALQEIAGDDIYWKRRLSDRLKLGLTYHELWEGKVVKLNFKSLAERLKPLLIRAGESGDPDGATGYDITYSVQSLFAVHAGLATIGAHLIYGPQEWSVEPNPSPPFPNVAQTPALHTAHLANYVLKAFALSTDPLQPIWAELLGQQPANDGSVG
;
A
#
# COMPACT_ATOMS: atom_id res chain seq x y z
N MET A 1 2.21 17.72 -16.97
CA MET A 1 2.17 16.24 -16.90
C MET A 1 1.19 15.84 -15.82
N GLY A 2 0.34 14.85 -16.04
CA GLY A 2 -0.73 14.50 -15.09
C GLY A 2 -0.28 13.44 -14.08
N ILE A 3 -0.94 13.37 -12.92
CA ILE A 3 -0.69 12.34 -11.87
C ILE A 3 -0.64 10.94 -12.48
N ARG A 4 -1.53 10.63 -13.41
CA ARG A 4 -1.61 9.31 -14.06
C ARG A 4 -0.34 8.96 -14.84
N GLU A 5 0.24 9.91 -15.54
CA GLU A 5 1.49 9.71 -16.28
C GLU A 5 2.67 9.47 -15.33
N ALA A 6 2.71 10.18 -14.19
CA ALA A 6 3.69 9.94 -13.14
C ALA A 6 3.55 8.52 -12.55
N VAL A 7 2.31 8.01 -12.40
CA VAL A 7 2.06 6.64 -11.94
C VAL A 7 2.60 5.61 -12.92
N TYR A 8 2.37 5.76 -14.22
CA TYR A 8 2.93 4.84 -15.22
C TYR A 8 4.45 4.85 -15.22
N ARG A 9 5.09 6.03 -15.18
CA ARG A 9 6.56 6.14 -15.09
C ARG A 9 7.11 5.49 -13.83
N LEU A 10 6.41 5.60 -12.69
CA LEU A 10 6.78 4.89 -11.46
C LEU A 10 6.76 3.38 -11.68
N LEU A 11 5.70 2.85 -12.27
CA LEU A 11 5.57 1.42 -12.54
C LEU A 11 6.66 0.90 -13.50
N ASP A 12 6.92 1.63 -14.58
CA ASP A 12 7.96 1.29 -15.57
C ASP A 12 9.36 1.30 -14.94
N LEU A 13 9.65 2.34 -14.12
CA LEU A 13 10.90 2.43 -13.38
C LEU A 13 11.10 1.20 -12.48
N LEU A 14 10.07 0.82 -11.72
CA LEU A 14 10.17 -0.30 -10.77
C LEU A 14 10.26 -1.65 -11.49
N GLU A 15 9.58 -1.84 -12.61
CA GLU A 15 9.73 -3.03 -13.45
C GLU A 15 11.15 -3.20 -13.98
N ALA A 16 11.79 -2.12 -14.41
CA ALA A 16 13.17 -2.15 -14.86
C ALA A 16 14.17 -2.61 -13.78
N HIS A 17 13.81 -2.45 -12.50
CA HIS A 17 14.64 -2.87 -11.36
C HIS A 17 14.40 -4.31 -10.90
N ILE A 18 13.37 -5.02 -11.39
CA ILE A 18 13.06 -6.41 -10.98
C ILE A 18 14.27 -7.34 -11.06
N PRO A 19 15.10 -7.33 -12.13
CA PRO A 19 16.27 -8.20 -12.18
C PRO A 19 17.30 -7.93 -11.08
N SER A 20 17.34 -6.70 -10.56
CA SER A 20 18.28 -6.26 -9.52
C SER A 20 17.87 -6.66 -8.10
N PHE A 21 16.62 -7.10 -7.89
CA PHE A 21 16.14 -7.55 -6.57
C PHE A 21 16.56 -8.99 -6.22
N ARG A 22 17.48 -9.55 -6.96
CA ARG A 22 18.12 -10.82 -6.64
C ARG A 22 19.19 -10.58 -5.56
N SER A 23 19.22 -11.45 -4.55
CA SER A 23 20.21 -11.35 -3.48
C SER A 23 20.62 -12.72 -2.95
N ALA A 24 21.66 -12.74 -2.11
CA ALA A 24 22.12 -13.94 -1.44
C ALA A 24 21.03 -14.51 -0.48
N PRO A 25 21.08 -15.81 -0.16
CA PRO A 25 20.04 -16.53 0.60
C PRO A 25 19.71 -15.93 1.98
N ASP A 26 20.65 -15.21 2.61
CA ASP A 26 20.55 -14.62 3.95
C ASP A 26 19.89 -13.23 3.99
N MET A 27 19.34 -12.79 2.87
CA MET A 27 18.75 -11.45 2.73
C MET A 27 17.22 -11.42 2.79
N ALA A 28 16.62 -12.35 3.52
CA ALA A 28 15.16 -12.55 3.55
C ALA A 28 14.31 -11.27 3.79
N PRO A 29 14.63 -10.37 4.74
CA PRO A 29 13.84 -9.15 4.95
C PRO A 29 13.79 -8.24 3.72
N ARG A 30 14.91 -8.03 3.04
CA ARG A 30 14.96 -7.22 1.81
C ARG A 30 14.16 -7.84 0.67
N GLN A 31 14.27 -9.15 0.51
CA GLN A 31 13.52 -9.89 -0.52
C GLN A 31 12.03 -9.85 -0.25
N PHE A 32 11.62 -10.01 1.02
CA PHE A 32 10.22 -9.88 1.40
C PHE A 32 9.68 -8.47 1.10
N ALA A 33 10.43 -7.42 1.45
CA ALA A 33 10.03 -6.05 1.14
C ALA A 33 9.98 -5.76 -0.36
N ALA A 34 10.91 -6.32 -1.16
CA ALA A 34 10.87 -6.24 -2.62
C ALA A 34 9.64 -6.95 -3.20
N ALA A 35 9.28 -8.12 -2.68
CA ALA A 35 8.04 -8.81 -3.05
C ALA A 35 6.80 -7.98 -2.69
N GLY A 36 6.80 -7.32 -1.53
CA GLY A 36 5.77 -6.37 -1.11
C GLY A 36 5.67 -5.17 -2.07
N LEU A 37 6.80 -4.63 -2.53
CA LEU A 37 6.84 -3.57 -3.53
C LEU A 37 6.21 -4.04 -4.85
N MET A 38 6.53 -5.24 -5.33
CA MET A 38 5.93 -5.80 -6.55
C MET A 38 4.42 -6.03 -6.38
N ARG A 39 3.97 -6.48 -5.21
CA ARG A 39 2.55 -6.57 -4.89
C ARG A 39 1.88 -5.19 -4.88
N SER A 40 2.53 -4.17 -4.34
CA SER A 40 2.05 -2.78 -4.38
C SER A 40 1.88 -2.28 -5.82
N CYS A 41 2.85 -2.55 -6.70
CA CYS A 41 2.74 -2.24 -8.13
C CYS A 41 1.55 -2.97 -8.79
N ALA A 42 1.34 -4.25 -8.49
CA ALA A 42 0.21 -5.00 -9.03
C ALA A 42 -1.14 -4.45 -8.57
N LEU A 43 -1.27 -4.09 -7.30
CA LEU A 43 -2.48 -3.46 -6.75
C LEU A 43 -2.73 -2.07 -7.35
N LEU A 44 -1.68 -1.27 -7.52
CA LEU A 44 -1.76 0.04 -8.17
C LEU A 44 -2.21 -0.07 -9.63
N ARG A 45 -1.71 -1.05 -10.39
CA ARG A 45 -2.24 -1.35 -11.74
C ARG A 45 -3.71 -1.74 -11.70
N GLY A 46 -4.13 -2.53 -10.72
CA GLY A 46 -5.54 -2.88 -10.53
C GLY A 46 -6.41 -1.64 -10.31
N VAL A 47 -5.95 -0.65 -9.54
CA VAL A 47 -6.64 0.64 -9.37
C VAL A 47 -6.80 1.35 -10.70
N LEU A 48 -5.73 1.46 -11.50
CA LEU A 48 -5.78 2.10 -12.82
C LEU A 48 -6.76 1.40 -13.77
N VAL A 49 -6.79 0.07 -13.78
CA VAL A 49 -7.72 -0.72 -14.60
C VAL A 49 -9.18 -0.44 -14.19
N LEU A 50 -9.46 -0.34 -12.89
CA LEU A 50 -10.80 -0.01 -12.41
C LEU A 50 -11.21 1.43 -12.79
N GLU A 51 -10.26 2.38 -12.74
CA GLU A 51 -10.52 3.75 -13.22
C GLU A 51 -10.85 3.76 -14.73
N ASP A 52 -10.08 3.03 -15.55
CA ASP A 52 -10.29 2.93 -17.00
C ASP A 52 -11.62 2.27 -17.35
N ALA A 53 -12.07 1.33 -16.54
CA ALA A 53 -13.35 0.65 -16.69
C ALA A 53 -14.53 1.47 -16.13
N ASN A 54 -14.32 2.70 -15.66
CA ASN A 54 -15.32 3.51 -14.96
C ASN A 54 -15.87 2.83 -13.68
N LEU A 55 -15.02 2.07 -13.00
CA LEU A 55 -15.32 1.36 -11.76
C LEU A 55 -14.48 1.89 -10.58
N ALA A 56 -14.07 3.16 -10.64
CA ALA A 56 -13.20 3.79 -9.66
C ALA A 56 -13.75 3.72 -8.22
N HIS A 57 -15.07 3.64 -8.05
CA HIS A 57 -15.70 3.45 -6.74
C HIS A 57 -15.31 2.12 -6.07
N LEU A 58 -14.90 1.09 -6.85
CA LEU A 58 -14.41 -0.19 -6.33
C LEU A 58 -12.91 -0.17 -6.02
N ALA A 59 -12.17 0.80 -6.54
CA ALA A 59 -10.72 0.87 -6.37
C ALA A 59 -10.27 1.02 -4.91
N GLY A 60 -11.14 1.54 -4.04
CA GLY A 60 -10.87 1.65 -2.60
C GLY A 60 -10.58 0.31 -1.91
N ILE A 61 -11.11 -0.81 -2.41
CA ILE A 61 -10.81 -2.15 -1.91
C ILE A 61 -9.33 -2.46 -2.17
N LEU A 62 -8.84 -2.19 -3.39
CA LEU A 62 -7.45 -2.40 -3.76
C LEU A 62 -6.53 -1.40 -3.06
N ALA A 63 -6.95 -0.15 -2.91
CA ALA A 63 -6.20 0.88 -2.20
C ALA A 63 -5.98 0.50 -0.72
N ARG A 64 -6.96 -0.11 -0.07
CA ARG A 64 -6.79 -0.65 1.29
C ARG A 64 -5.78 -1.79 1.34
N GLN A 65 -5.90 -2.77 0.45
CA GLN A 65 -4.94 -3.88 0.38
C GLN A 65 -3.53 -3.39 0.05
N HIS A 66 -3.43 -2.35 -0.77
CA HIS A 66 -2.18 -1.67 -1.08
C HIS A 66 -1.57 -1.04 0.17
N TRP A 67 -2.35 -0.30 0.95
CA TRP A 67 -1.90 0.33 2.19
C TRP A 67 -1.41 -0.72 3.21
N GLU A 68 -2.15 -1.82 3.42
CA GLU A 68 -1.73 -2.92 4.29
C GLU A 68 -0.40 -3.55 3.82
N THR A 69 -0.25 -3.75 2.51
CA THR A 69 0.97 -4.29 1.90
C THR A 69 2.16 -3.34 2.12
N TRP A 70 1.97 -2.05 1.87
CA TRP A 70 2.97 -1.02 2.11
C TRP A 70 3.43 -0.98 3.58
N LEU A 71 2.48 -0.98 4.52
CA LEU A 71 2.77 -0.90 5.95
C LEU A 71 3.57 -2.13 6.44
N ILE A 72 3.16 -3.34 6.05
CA ILE A 72 3.87 -4.59 6.36
C ILE A 72 5.28 -4.57 5.77
N SER A 73 5.42 -4.16 4.52
CA SER A 73 6.71 -4.14 3.83
C SER A 73 7.68 -3.13 4.44
N LEU A 74 7.20 -1.95 4.84
CA LEU A 74 7.99 -0.97 5.59
C LEU A 74 8.41 -1.51 6.96
N HIS A 75 7.51 -2.19 7.66
CA HIS A 75 7.82 -2.80 8.95
C HIS A 75 8.97 -3.80 8.82
N VAL A 76 8.95 -4.64 7.77
CA VAL A 76 10.01 -5.61 7.50
C VAL A 76 11.32 -4.94 7.10
N ILE A 77 11.31 -3.96 6.19
CA ILE A 77 12.55 -3.33 5.73
C ILE A 77 13.24 -2.53 6.84
N LEU A 78 12.49 -1.97 7.79
CA LEU A 78 13.02 -1.16 8.89
C LEU A 78 13.41 -1.97 10.13
N ARG A 79 12.82 -3.15 10.36
CA ARG A 79 13.05 -3.97 11.56
C ARG A 79 13.69 -5.34 11.28
N GLY A 80 13.81 -5.73 10.02
CA GLY A 80 14.48 -6.96 9.61
C GLY A 80 13.77 -8.23 10.08
N ASP A 81 14.56 -9.20 10.55
CA ASP A 81 14.09 -10.54 10.91
C ASP A 81 13.04 -10.56 12.01
N GLU A 82 13.11 -9.65 12.99
CA GLU A 82 12.10 -9.55 14.05
C GLU A 82 10.70 -9.30 13.47
N ALA A 83 10.61 -8.41 12.49
CA ALA A 83 9.34 -8.12 11.81
C ALA A 83 8.86 -9.30 10.96
N LEU A 84 9.76 -9.99 10.28
CA LEU A 84 9.42 -11.22 9.55
C LEU A 84 8.83 -12.29 10.47
N GLN A 85 9.41 -12.48 11.65
CA GLN A 85 8.89 -13.41 12.64
C GLN A 85 7.48 -13.03 13.13
N GLU A 86 7.23 -11.71 13.33
CA GLU A 86 5.89 -11.23 13.69
C GLU A 86 4.87 -11.54 12.58
N ILE A 87 5.23 -11.31 11.31
CA ILE A 87 4.34 -11.54 10.16
C ILE A 87 4.08 -13.04 9.98
N ALA A 88 5.10 -13.88 10.10
CA ALA A 88 4.94 -15.32 10.04
C ALA A 88 4.04 -15.82 11.18
N GLY A 89 4.18 -15.24 12.38
CA GLY A 89 3.32 -15.54 13.52
C GLY A 89 1.84 -15.16 13.28
N ASP A 90 1.57 -14.08 12.56
CA ASP A 90 0.21 -13.69 12.16
C ASP A 90 -0.37 -14.64 11.11
N ASP A 91 0.43 -15.03 10.10
CA ASP A 91 0.01 -16.02 9.10
C ASP A 91 -0.38 -17.36 9.75
N ILE A 92 0.42 -17.84 10.71
CA ILE A 92 0.11 -19.03 11.49
C ILE A 92 -1.17 -18.85 12.33
N TYR A 93 -1.37 -17.68 12.94
CA TYR A 93 -2.59 -17.37 13.69
C TYR A 93 -3.83 -17.54 12.81
N TRP A 94 -3.82 -16.97 11.61
CA TRP A 94 -4.96 -17.04 10.71
C TRP A 94 -5.18 -18.41 10.11
N LYS A 95 -4.12 -19.14 9.75
CA LYS A 95 -4.18 -20.52 9.27
C LYS A 95 -4.78 -21.47 10.31
N ARG A 96 -4.37 -21.35 11.58
CA ARG A 96 -4.96 -22.11 12.69
C ARG A 96 -6.46 -21.83 12.81
N ARG A 97 -6.82 -20.55 12.87
CA ARG A 97 -8.21 -20.15 13.01
C ARG A 97 -9.10 -20.64 11.85
N LEU A 98 -8.56 -20.64 10.63
CA LEU A 98 -9.26 -21.16 9.46
C LEU A 98 -9.41 -22.68 9.53
N SER A 99 -8.33 -23.40 9.86
CA SER A 99 -8.34 -24.86 10.06
C SER A 99 -9.37 -25.29 11.10
N ASP A 100 -9.40 -24.60 12.25
CA ASP A 100 -10.37 -24.88 13.33
C ASP A 100 -11.80 -24.67 12.86
N ARG A 101 -12.07 -23.55 12.18
CA ARG A 101 -13.41 -23.25 11.66
C ARG A 101 -13.90 -24.22 10.60
N LEU A 102 -13.01 -24.63 9.70
CA LEU A 102 -13.31 -25.53 8.61
C LEU A 102 -13.16 -27.03 9.00
N LYS A 103 -12.73 -27.31 10.24
CA LYS A 103 -12.45 -28.66 10.76
C LYS A 103 -11.49 -29.45 9.86
N LEU A 104 -10.46 -28.77 9.33
CA LEU A 104 -9.51 -29.38 8.38
C LEU A 104 -8.45 -30.26 9.06
N GLY A 105 -8.32 -30.22 10.39
CA GLY A 105 -7.33 -30.97 11.16
C GLY A 105 -5.87 -30.62 10.81
N LEU A 106 -5.62 -29.44 10.22
CA LEU A 106 -4.28 -29.02 9.83
C LEU A 106 -3.49 -28.53 11.03
N THR A 107 -2.29 -29.07 11.22
CA THR A 107 -1.41 -28.80 12.37
C THR A 107 -0.27 -27.85 11.98
N TYR A 108 -0.60 -26.64 11.58
CA TYR A 108 0.42 -25.62 11.20
C TYR A 108 1.38 -25.24 12.34
N HIS A 109 1.01 -25.52 13.60
CA HIS A 109 1.82 -25.14 14.77
C HIS A 109 3.03 -26.06 14.99
N GLU A 110 3.02 -27.28 14.50
CA GLU A 110 4.12 -28.22 14.66
C GLU A 110 5.36 -27.83 13.84
N LEU A 111 5.16 -26.97 12.85
CA LEU A 111 6.22 -26.46 11.97
C LEU A 111 6.70 -25.06 12.31
N TRP A 112 6.17 -24.46 13.41
CA TRP A 112 6.46 -23.09 13.76
C TRP A 112 6.92 -22.96 15.22
N GLU A 113 8.19 -22.68 15.40
CA GLU A 113 8.82 -22.49 16.73
C GLU A 113 8.67 -21.04 17.27
N GLY A 114 8.25 -20.12 16.42
CA GLY A 114 8.10 -18.70 16.77
C GLY A 114 6.79 -18.39 17.52
N LYS A 115 6.72 -17.16 18.01
CA LYS A 115 5.53 -16.66 18.71
C LYS A 115 4.36 -16.46 17.72
N VAL A 116 3.22 -17.09 18.02
CA VAL A 116 1.96 -16.84 17.29
C VAL A 116 1.36 -15.54 17.79
N VAL A 117 1.17 -14.60 16.88
CA VAL A 117 0.64 -13.26 17.17
C VAL A 117 -0.45 -12.91 16.16
N LYS A 118 -1.39 -12.06 16.57
CA LYS A 118 -2.33 -11.41 15.65
C LYS A 118 -1.84 -9.98 15.43
N LEU A 119 -1.50 -9.65 14.19
CA LEU A 119 -1.13 -8.28 13.85
C LEU A 119 -2.33 -7.33 13.99
N ASN A 120 -2.05 -6.16 14.53
CA ASN A 120 -2.97 -5.04 14.58
C ASN A 120 -2.37 -3.90 13.77
N PHE A 121 -3.00 -3.54 12.66
CA PHE A 121 -2.49 -2.52 11.75
C PHE A 121 -2.36 -1.14 12.38
N LYS A 122 -3.25 -0.78 13.33
CA LYS A 122 -3.11 0.47 14.08
C LYS A 122 -1.83 0.47 14.91
N SER A 123 -1.62 -0.58 15.69
CA SER A 123 -0.39 -0.74 16.48
C SER A 123 0.86 -0.81 15.59
N LEU A 124 0.77 -1.42 14.42
CA LEU A 124 1.86 -1.48 13.46
C LEU A 124 2.21 -0.08 12.94
N ALA A 125 1.22 0.70 12.54
CA ALA A 125 1.39 2.09 12.12
C ALA A 125 2.04 2.95 13.21
N GLU A 126 1.55 2.84 14.45
CA GLU A 126 2.12 3.56 15.61
C GLU A 126 3.59 3.19 15.86
N ARG A 127 3.96 1.93 15.72
CA ARG A 127 5.35 1.46 15.88
C ARG A 127 6.28 1.92 14.76
N LEU A 128 5.76 2.16 13.56
CA LEU A 128 6.56 2.66 12.44
C LEU A 128 6.88 4.15 12.53
N LYS A 129 6.02 4.97 13.15
CA LYS A 129 6.26 6.42 13.29
C LYS A 129 7.66 6.78 13.78
N PRO A 130 8.13 6.28 14.94
CA PRO A 130 9.46 6.62 15.44
C PRO A 130 10.60 6.07 14.56
N LEU A 131 10.38 5.03 13.79
CA LEU A 131 11.37 4.48 12.88
C LEU A 131 11.54 5.37 11.64
N LEU A 132 10.45 5.86 11.09
CA LEU A 132 10.44 6.80 9.96
C LEU A 132 11.11 8.13 10.36
N ILE A 133 10.80 8.66 11.54
CA ILE A 133 11.47 9.87 12.07
C ILE A 133 12.98 9.65 12.18
N ARG A 134 13.43 8.50 12.69
CA ARG A 134 14.87 8.18 12.77
C ARG A 134 15.52 8.03 11.40
N ALA A 135 14.76 7.61 10.40
CA ALA A 135 15.23 7.53 9.01
C ALA A 135 15.34 8.91 8.32
N GLY A 136 15.07 10.01 9.04
CA GLY A 136 15.20 11.38 8.54
C GLY A 136 13.94 11.90 7.84
N GLU A 137 12.83 11.21 7.98
CA GLU A 137 11.56 11.71 7.47
C GLU A 137 11.02 12.81 8.40
N SER A 138 11.02 14.04 7.90
CA SER A 138 10.55 15.24 8.63
C SER A 138 9.05 15.50 8.44
N GLY A 139 8.30 14.49 8.06
CA GLY A 139 6.86 14.62 7.81
C GLY A 139 6.01 14.52 9.07
N ASP A 140 4.77 14.98 8.98
CA ASP A 140 3.73 14.65 9.94
C ASP A 140 3.64 13.11 10.05
N PRO A 141 3.97 12.53 11.22
CA PRO A 141 3.93 11.08 11.39
C PRO A 141 2.53 10.52 11.15
N ASP A 142 1.48 11.31 11.36
CA ASP A 142 0.10 10.92 11.11
C ASP A 142 -0.20 10.90 9.61
N GLY A 143 0.39 11.81 8.84
CA GLY A 143 0.37 11.78 7.38
C GLY A 143 1.11 10.59 6.79
N ALA A 144 2.28 10.23 7.34
CA ALA A 144 3.09 9.13 6.84
C ALA A 144 2.41 7.75 7.01
N THR A 145 1.76 7.50 8.15
CA THR A 145 1.10 6.21 8.41
C THR A 145 -0.38 6.21 8.08
N GLY A 146 -1.02 7.36 8.10
CA GLY A 146 -2.39 7.60 7.60
C GLY A 146 -3.47 6.65 8.11
N TYR A 147 -3.25 5.97 9.28
CA TYR A 147 -4.17 4.94 9.74
C TYR A 147 -5.59 5.47 9.90
N ASP A 148 -5.74 6.59 10.59
CA ASP A 148 -7.07 7.11 10.92
C ASP A 148 -7.78 7.67 9.69
N ILE A 149 -7.05 8.25 8.75
CA ILE A 149 -7.62 8.81 7.53
C ILE A 149 -7.69 7.73 6.44
N THR A 150 -6.56 7.18 6.03
CA THR A 150 -6.50 6.29 4.86
C THR A 150 -7.21 4.96 5.13
N TYR A 151 -6.89 4.29 6.24
CA TYR A 151 -7.46 2.98 6.55
C TYR A 151 -8.93 3.08 6.94
N SER A 152 -9.28 4.00 7.85
CA SER A 152 -10.65 4.11 8.35
C SER A 152 -11.61 4.58 7.27
N VAL A 153 -11.19 5.55 6.48
CA VAL A 153 -11.99 6.08 5.38
C VAL A 153 -12.15 5.03 4.28
N GLN A 154 -11.07 4.37 3.85
CA GLN A 154 -11.18 3.29 2.85
C GLN A 154 -12.02 2.13 3.38
N SER A 155 -11.92 1.78 4.66
CA SER A 155 -12.77 0.77 5.29
C SER A 155 -14.24 1.14 5.23
N LEU A 156 -14.56 2.40 5.54
CA LEU A 156 -15.94 2.88 5.58
C LEU A 156 -16.56 2.93 4.17
N PHE A 157 -15.84 3.46 3.19
CA PHE A 157 -16.40 3.76 1.87
C PHE A 157 -16.17 2.69 0.81
N ALA A 158 -15.31 1.72 1.03
CA ALA A 158 -14.97 0.76 -0.01
C ALA A 158 -15.09 -0.71 0.41
N VAL A 159 -14.90 -1.05 1.68
CA VAL A 159 -14.74 -2.45 2.10
C VAL A 159 -15.95 -2.99 2.82
N HIS A 160 -16.60 -2.18 3.65
CA HIS A 160 -17.77 -2.63 4.42
C HIS A 160 -19.07 -2.32 3.69
N ALA A 161 -19.90 -3.33 3.48
CA ALA A 161 -21.25 -3.15 3.00
C ALA A 161 -22.06 -2.39 4.06
N GLY A 162 -22.33 -1.14 3.81
CA GLY A 162 -23.04 -0.25 4.74
C GLY A 162 -23.66 0.94 4.01
N LEU A 163 -24.22 1.87 4.77
CA LEU A 163 -24.85 3.07 4.21
C LEU A 163 -23.91 3.86 3.31
N ALA A 164 -22.61 3.94 3.66
CA ALA A 164 -21.65 4.68 2.86
C ALA A 164 -21.38 4.02 1.50
N THR A 165 -21.26 2.69 1.45
CA THR A 165 -20.97 1.96 0.20
C THR A 165 -22.22 1.70 -0.62
N ILE A 166 -23.30 1.24 -0.01
CA ILE A 166 -24.57 0.99 -0.71
C ILE A 166 -25.25 2.31 -1.04
N GLY A 167 -25.21 3.28 -0.12
CA GLY A 167 -25.82 4.60 -0.29
C GLY A 167 -25.16 5.42 -1.40
N ALA A 168 -23.89 5.16 -1.74
CA ALA A 168 -23.26 5.79 -2.90
C ALA A 168 -23.98 5.49 -4.22
N HIS A 169 -24.68 4.36 -4.30
CA HIS A 169 -25.49 3.99 -5.46
C HIS A 169 -26.92 4.59 -5.44
N LEU A 170 -27.27 5.38 -4.42
CA LEU A 170 -28.58 6.01 -4.32
C LEU A 170 -28.49 7.49 -4.67
N ILE A 171 -29.32 7.93 -5.60
CA ILE A 171 -29.50 9.34 -5.95
C ILE A 171 -30.85 9.78 -5.42
N TYR A 172 -30.82 10.78 -4.54
CA TYR A 172 -32.03 11.41 -4.04
C TYR A 172 -32.45 12.57 -4.95
N GLY A 173 -33.56 12.39 -5.61
CA GLY A 173 -34.24 13.46 -6.36
C GLY A 173 -35.37 14.10 -5.55
N PRO A 174 -35.88 15.27 -5.95
CA PRO A 174 -36.95 15.97 -5.23
C PRO A 174 -38.26 15.19 -5.10
N GLN A 175 -38.50 14.22 -5.96
CA GLN A 175 -39.73 13.44 -6.00
C GLN A 175 -39.53 11.94 -5.94
N GLU A 176 -38.32 11.45 -6.23
CA GLU A 176 -38.03 10.00 -6.28
C GLU A 176 -36.58 9.66 -5.96
N TRP A 177 -36.34 8.43 -5.58
CA TRP A 177 -35.02 7.83 -5.47
C TRP A 177 -34.68 7.10 -6.76
N SER A 178 -33.46 7.24 -7.24
CA SER A 178 -32.92 6.45 -8.34
C SER A 178 -31.64 5.73 -7.94
N VAL A 179 -31.21 4.78 -8.76
CA VAL A 179 -30.00 3.98 -8.52
C VAL A 179 -28.95 4.34 -9.56
N GLU A 180 -27.78 4.71 -9.11
CA GLU A 180 -26.59 4.92 -9.94
C GLU A 180 -25.74 3.64 -9.97
N PRO A 181 -25.59 2.97 -11.11
CA PRO A 181 -24.79 1.75 -11.21
C PRO A 181 -23.30 2.01 -11.02
N ASN A 182 -22.79 3.17 -11.43
CA ASN A 182 -21.38 3.54 -11.36
C ASN A 182 -21.20 4.90 -10.64
N PRO A 183 -21.34 4.93 -9.31
CA PRO A 183 -21.21 6.18 -8.57
C PRO A 183 -19.78 6.72 -8.67
N SER A 184 -19.66 8.03 -8.57
CA SER A 184 -18.35 8.68 -8.46
C SER A 184 -17.61 8.14 -7.25
N PRO A 185 -16.28 7.95 -7.34
CA PRO A 185 -15.49 7.56 -6.20
C PRO A 185 -15.55 8.65 -5.12
N PRO A 186 -15.47 8.27 -3.83
CA PRO A 186 -15.55 9.23 -2.73
C PRO A 186 -14.37 10.20 -2.69
N PHE A 187 -13.28 9.88 -3.40
CA PHE A 187 -12.08 10.70 -3.48
C PHE A 187 -11.66 10.89 -4.94
N PRO A 188 -11.26 12.12 -5.33
CA PRO A 188 -10.60 12.33 -6.60
C PRO A 188 -9.20 11.65 -6.57
N ASN A 189 -8.71 11.24 -7.75
CA ASN A 189 -7.37 10.66 -7.92
C ASN A 189 -7.11 9.44 -7.02
N VAL A 190 -7.97 8.42 -7.09
CA VAL A 190 -7.88 7.20 -6.26
C VAL A 190 -6.50 6.53 -6.36
N ALA A 191 -5.82 6.61 -7.51
CA ALA A 191 -4.48 6.06 -7.71
C ALA A 191 -3.36 6.86 -7.03
N GLN A 192 -3.57 8.15 -6.68
CA GLN A 192 -2.51 9.03 -6.17
C GLN A 192 -1.93 8.54 -4.84
N THR A 193 -2.75 8.27 -3.85
CA THR A 193 -2.29 7.80 -2.55
C THR A 193 -1.56 6.45 -2.62
N PRO A 194 -2.10 5.41 -3.30
CA PRO A 194 -1.33 4.19 -3.57
C PRO A 194 -0.01 4.43 -4.29
N ALA A 195 0.05 5.35 -5.26
CA ALA A 195 1.30 5.66 -5.96
C ALA A 195 2.33 6.31 -5.04
N LEU A 196 1.93 7.24 -4.17
CA LEU A 196 2.81 7.83 -3.15
C LEU A 196 3.35 6.77 -2.19
N HIS A 197 2.51 5.87 -1.71
CA HIS A 197 2.95 4.76 -0.85
C HIS A 197 3.90 3.81 -1.60
N THR A 198 3.64 3.52 -2.89
CA THR A 198 4.54 2.71 -3.72
C THR A 198 5.90 3.38 -3.88
N ALA A 199 5.93 4.67 -4.21
CA ALA A 199 7.18 5.44 -4.35
C ALA A 199 7.95 5.50 -3.02
N HIS A 200 7.24 5.68 -1.90
CA HIS A 200 7.82 5.67 -0.57
C HIS A 200 8.49 4.32 -0.24
N LEU A 201 7.77 3.22 -0.43
CA LEU A 201 8.33 1.88 -0.23
C LEU A 201 9.52 1.62 -1.17
N ALA A 202 9.41 2.06 -2.44
CA ALA A 202 10.48 1.94 -3.42
C ALA A 202 11.77 2.61 -2.97
N ASN A 203 11.69 3.80 -2.36
CA ASN A 203 12.86 4.49 -1.82
C ASN A 203 13.63 3.63 -0.79
N TYR A 204 12.92 2.95 0.10
CA TYR A 204 13.55 2.06 1.08
C TYR A 204 14.08 0.77 0.44
N VAL A 205 13.32 0.16 -0.44
CA VAL A 205 13.72 -1.09 -1.10
C VAL A 205 14.94 -0.86 -2.00
N LEU A 206 14.94 0.18 -2.84
CA LEU A 206 16.09 0.50 -3.70
C LEU A 206 17.35 0.75 -2.88
N LYS A 207 17.27 1.54 -1.80
CA LYS A 207 18.40 1.76 -0.88
C LYS A 207 18.92 0.47 -0.27
N ALA A 208 18.03 -0.44 0.14
CA ALA A 208 18.40 -1.73 0.72
C ALA A 208 19.14 -2.64 -0.27
N PHE A 209 18.92 -2.48 -1.57
CA PHE A 209 19.64 -3.15 -2.65
C PHE A 209 20.81 -2.34 -3.21
N ALA A 210 21.19 -1.22 -2.56
CA ALA A 210 22.23 -0.29 -3.01
C ALA A 210 22.00 0.27 -4.43
N LEU A 211 20.72 0.47 -4.81
CA LEU A 211 20.30 1.05 -6.07
C LEU A 211 20.02 2.55 -5.90
N SER A 212 20.23 3.34 -6.98
CA SER A 212 19.92 4.78 -6.94
C SER A 212 18.42 5.03 -6.76
N THR A 213 18.10 6.01 -5.92
CA THR A 213 16.75 6.53 -5.73
C THR A 213 16.50 7.84 -6.46
N ASP A 214 17.51 8.40 -7.15
CA ASP A 214 17.40 9.67 -7.84
C ASP A 214 16.27 9.71 -8.88
N PRO A 215 16.02 8.63 -9.66
CA PRO A 215 14.91 8.62 -10.61
C PRO A 215 13.52 8.72 -9.98
N LEU A 216 13.38 8.43 -8.67
CA LEU A 216 12.11 8.58 -7.96
C LEU A 216 11.76 10.03 -7.65
N GLN A 217 12.76 10.92 -7.49
CA GLN A 217 12.55 12.29 -7.04
C GLN A 217 11.61 13.10 -7.93
N PRO A 218 11.80 13.15 -9.27
CA PRO A 218 10.89 13.88 -10.15
C PRO A 218 9.48 13.27 -10.15
N ILE A 219 9.37 11.94 -10.07
CA ILE A 219 8.08 11.25 -10.03
C ILE A 219 7.35 11.59 -8.73
N TRP A 220 8.06 11.59 -7.61
CA TRP A 220 7.53 11.98 -6.31
C TRP A 220 6.99 13.40 -6.30
N ALA A 221 7.75 14.36 -6.82
CA ALA A 221 7.34 15.76 -6.91
C ALA A 221 6.03 15.91 -7.71
N GLU A 222 5.92 15.21 -8.84
CA GLU A 222 4.71 15.24 -9.67
C GLU A 222 3.51 14.58 -8.98
N LEU A 223 3.71 13.46 -8.28
CA LEU A 223 2.65 12.82 -7.50
C LEU A 223 2.13 13.73 -6.37
N LEU A 224 3.00 14.60 -5.82
CA LEU A 224 2.62 15.63 -4.85
C LEU A 224 1.99 16.87 -5.49
N GLY A 225 1.87 16.93 -6.82
CA GLY A 225 1.37 18.10 -7.54
C GLY A 225 2.36 19.27 -7.57
N GLN A 226 3.62 19.05 -7.23
CA GLN A 226 4.69 20.03 -7.34
C GLN A 226 5.16 20.08 -8.78
N GLN A 227 5.19 21.27 -9.37
CA GLN A 227 5.85 21.42 -10.68
C GLN A 227 7.34 21.18 -10.50
N PRO A 228 7.99 20.42 -11.42
CA PRO A 228 9.44 20.33 -11.41
C PRO A 228 10.00 21.75 -11.45
N ALA A 229 10.96 22.04 -10.57
CA ALA A 229 11.66 23.31 -10.61
C ALA A 229 12.16 23.52 -12.04
N ASN A 230 11.64 24.53 -12.73
CA ASN A 230 12.22 24.96 -13.98
C ASN A 230 13.63 25.44 -13.63
N ASP A 231 14.63 24.60 -13.88
CA ASP A 231 16.01 25.06 -13.93
C ASP A 231 16.11 26.07 -15.09
N GLY A 232 15.73 27.29 -14.78
CA GLY A 232 15.91 28.43 -15.65
C GLY A 232 17.38 28.78 -15.79
N SER A 233 18.18 27.85 -16.30
CA SER A 233 19.49 28.17 -16.89
C SER A 233 19.27 28.62 -18.32
N VAL A 234 18.72 29.81 -18.48
CA VAL A 234 18.93 30.56 -19.73
C VAL A 234 20.25 31.30 -19.53
N GLY A 235 21.30 30.77 -20.19
CA GLY A 235 22.55 31.43 -20.37
C GLY A 235 22.47 32.57 -21.41
#